data_ac96401064e4145c16f291056c04159d
#
_entry.id   ac96401064e4145c16f291056c04159d
#
_cell.length_a   1.000
_cell.length_b   1.000
_cell.length_c   1.000
_cell.angle_alpha   90.00
_cell.angle_beta   90.00
_cell.angle_gamma   90.00
#
_symmetry.space_group_name_H-M   'P 1'
#
loop_
_entity.id
_entity.type
_entity.pdbx_description
1 polymer ?
#
loop_
_entity_poly.entity_id
_entity_poly.type
_entity_poly.pdbx_seq_one_letter_code
_entity_poly.pdbx_strand_id
1 'polypeptide(L)'
;AIYISGRFEMKWGLSISLALALVAGVYVLTIMGLSMPILILGALIITLIFCWYLKLSYALAAVVALIHDVAITVGAFSITNKEVTLAGVAALLTIVGYSLNDTIIVFDRIRENLRKSRREKLDVLINKSVNQTLSRTLLTSGTTLIVVLCLFVMGGSVIHDFAFALLVGVVVGTYSSIYVASPILILYEDWVQRKRQKARASRR
;
A
#
# COMPACT_ATOMS: atom_id res chain seq x y z
N ALA A 1 -12.92 -12.81 -23.30
CA ALA A 1 -12.96 -13.47 -21.97
C ALA A 1 -11.74 -14.36 -21.73
N ILE A 2 -11.40 -15.26 -22.67
CA ILE A 2 -10.26 -16.18 -22.57
C ILE A 2 -8.92 -15.41 -22.47
N TYR A 3 -8.75 -14.34 -23.23
CA TYR A 3 -7.53 -13.51 -23.19
C TYR A 3 -7.38 -12.75 -21.87
N ILE A 4 -8.48 -12.32 -21.26
CA ILE A 4 -8.50 -11.65 -19.94
C ILE A 4 -8.28 -12.68 -18.83
N SER A 5 -8.86 -13.86 -18.91
CA SER A 5 -8.67 -14.97 -17.96
C SER A 5 -7.23 -15.47 -17.98
N GLY A 6 -6.65 -15.76 -19.15
CA GLY A 6 -5.26 -16.20 -19.25
C GLY A 6 -4.23 -15.19 -18.74
N ARG A 7 -4.49 -13.89 -18.91
CA ARG A 7 -3.65 -12.82 -18.31
C ARG A 7 -3.79 -12.74 -16.81
N PHE A 8 -4.95 -13.08 -16.28
CA PHE A 8 -5.22 -13.09 -14.85
C PHE A 8 -4.53 -14.28 -14.17
N GLU A 9 -4.64 -15.47 -14.74
CA GLU A 9 -3.98 -16.69 -14.24
C GLU A 9 -2.44 -16.58 -14.29
N MET A 10 -1.89 -16.04 -15.39
CA MET A 10 -0.46 -15.80 -15.52
C MET A 10 0.08 -14.82 -14.46
N LYS A 11 -0.72 -13.80 -14.06
CA LYS A 11 -0.36 -12.88 -12.98
C LYS A 11 -0.41 -13.52 -11.60
N TRP A 12 -1.34 -14.43 -11.36
CA TRP A 12 -1.41 -15.20 -10.12
C TRP A 12 -0.22 -16.14 -9.96
N GLY A 13 0.12 -16.89 -11.01
CA GLY A 13 1.31 -17.74 -11.02
C GLY A 13 2.60 -16.95 -10.77
N LEU A 14 2.74 -15.78 -11.41
CA LEU A 14 3.87 -14.89 -11.20
C LEU A 14 3.90 -14.30 -9.78
N SER A 15 2.76 -13.98 -9.19
CA SER A 15 2.69 -13.48 -7.82
C SER A 15 3.07 -14.55 -6.80
N ILE A 16 2.61 -15.78 -7.00
CA ILE A 16 2.96 -16.92 -6.15
C ILE A 16 4.45 -17.26 -6.28
N SER A 17 4.98 -17.30 -7.49
CA SER A 17 6.41 -17.57 -7.71
C SER A 17 7.30 -16.49 -7.11
N LEU A 18 6.86 -15.22 -7.15
CA LEU A 18 7.56 -14.12 -6.51
C LEU A 18 7.54 -14.26 -4.98
N ALA A 19 6.37 -14.56 -4.40
CA ALA A 19 6.25 -14.76 -2.96
C ALA A 19 7.18 -15.88 -2.48
N LEU A 20 7.20 -17.01 -3.20
CA LEU A 20 8.10 -18.11 -2.92
C LEU A 20 9.59 -17.74 -3.08
N ALA A 21 9.93 -16.98 -4.13
CA ALA A 21 11.31 -16.50 -4.35
C ALA A 21 11.76 -15.52 -3.25
N LEU A 22 10.87 -14.63 -2.79
CA LEU A 22 11.15 -13.73 -1.67
C LEU A 22 11.35 -14.49 -0.35
N VAL A 23 10.48 -15.45 -0.04
CA VAL A 23 10.61 -16.29 1.16
C VAL A 23 11.91 -17.09 1.11
N ALA A 24 12.22 -17.73 -0.02
CA ALA A 24 13.46 -18.46 -0.20
C ALA A 24 14.69 -17.55 -0.10
N GLY A 25 14.65 -16.36 -0.69
CA GLY A 25 15.72 -15.37 -0.61
C GLY A 25 15.98 -14.89 0.81
N VAL A 26 14.92 -14.55 1.55
CA VAL A 26 15.03 -14.17 2.98
C VAL A 26 15.60 -15.32 3.81
N TYR A 27 15.14 -16.55 3.57
CA TYR A 27 15.64 -17.72 4.28
C TYR A 27 17.15 -17.96 4.04
N VAL A 28 17.60 -17.88 2.79
CA VAL A 28 19.03 -18.03 2.43
C VAL A 28 19.86 -16.91 3.08
N LEU A 29 19.42 -15.69 3.03
CA LEU A 29 20.13 -14.54 3.61
C LEU A 29 20.16 -14.61 5.15
N THR A 30 19.13 -15.18 5.78
CA THR A 30 19.10 -15.42 7.23
C THR A 30 20.16 -16.46 7.62
N ILE A 31 20.35 -17.52 6.83
CA ILE A 31 21.41 -18.53 7.05
C ILE A 31 22.80 -17.88 6.91
N MET A 32 22.97 -16.89 6.04
CA MET A 32 24.22 -16.16 5.86
C MET A 32 24.53 -15.18 7.02
N GLY A 33 23.70 -15.10 8.05
CA GLY A 33 23.96 -14.31 9.25
C GLY A 33 23.78 -12.79 9.07
N LEU A 34 23.06 -12.35 8.03
CA LEU A 34 22.74 -10.93 7.87
C LEU A 34 21.73 -10.46 8.94
N SER A 35 21.91 -9.22 9.42
CA SER A 35 20.99 -8.65 10.40
C SER A 35 19.57 -8.48 9.85
N MET A 36 18.54 -8.73 10.65
CA MET A 36 17.13 -8.66 10.26
C MET A 36 16.72 -7.35 9.55
N PRO A 37 17.18 -6.14 9.98
CA PRO A 37 16.85 -4.90 9.26
C PRO A 37 17.35 -4.88 7.81
N ILE A 38 18.52 -5.42 7.53
CA ILE A 38 19.09 -5.48 6.18
C ILE A 38 18.27 -6.44 5.31
N LEU A 39 17.81 -7.55 5.87
CA LEU A 39 16.95 -8.52 5.16
C LEU A 39 15.60 -7.91 4.77
N ILE A 40 14.96 -7.20 5.69
CA ILE A 40 13.68 -6.52 5.44
C ILE A 40 13.85 -5.45 4.36
N LEU A 41 14.89 -4.63 4.45
CA LEU A 41 15.18 -3.59 3.47
C LEU A 41 15.45 -4.18 2.07
N GLY A 42 16.24 -5.26 2.01
CA GLY A 42 16.53 -5.98 0.76
C GLY A 42 15.28 -6.57 0.12
N ALA A 43 14.43 -7.25 0.90
CA ALA A 43 13.16 -7.81 0.42
C ALA A 43 12.22 -6.72 -0.11
N LEU A 44 12.15 -5.57 0.56
CA LEU A 44 11.35 -4.43 0.15
C LEU A 44 11.85 -3.83 -1.17
N ILE A 45 13.16 -3.63 -1.31
CA ILE A 45 13.78 -3.13 -2.55
C ILE A 45 13.52 -4.10 -3.71
N ILE A 46 13.70 -5.39 -3.50
CA ILE A 46 13.44 -6.43 -4.53
C ILE A 46 11.97 -6.39 -4.94
N THR A 47 11.04 -6.28 -3.99
CA THR A 47 9.61 -6.19 -4.27
C THR A 47 9.27 -4.95 -5.11
N LEU A 48 9.83 -3.78 -4.79
CA LEU A 48 9.64 -2.55 -5.56
C LEU A 48 10.18 -2.66 -6.98
N ILE A 49 11.40 -3.20 -7.15
CA ILE A 49 12.01 -3.41 -8.47
C ILE A 49 11.15 -4.36 -9.31
N PHE A 50 10.65 -5.42 -8.69
CA PHE A 50 9.82 -6.41 -9.38
C PHE A 50 8.43 -5.85 -9.77
N CYS A 51 7.78 -5.10 -8.90
CA CYS A 51 6.54 -4.39 -9.21
C CYS A 51 6.74 -3.40 -10.38
N TRP A 52 7.88 -2.72 -10.39
CA TRP A 52 8.27 -1.84 -11.50
C TRP A 52 8.49 -2.60 -12.80
N TYR A 53 9.25 -3.70 -12.77
CA TYR A 53 9.55 -4.53 -13.93
C TYR A 53 8.29 -5.13 -14.55
N LEU A 54 7.39 -5.66 -13.75
CA LEU A 54 6.10 -6.22 -14.21
C LEU A 54 5.06 -5.16 -14.57
N LYS A 55 5.38 -3.87 -14.44
CA LYS A 55 4.45 -2.75 -14.68
C LYS A 55 3.15 -2.88 -13.87
N LEU A 56 3.28 -3.29 -12.64
CA LEU A 56 2.19 -3.41 -11.67
C LEU A 56 1.94 -2.06 -10.98
N SER A 57 1.46 -1.06 -11.74
CA SER A 57 1.25 0.32 -11.25
C SER A 57 0.48 0.40 -9.94
N TYR A 58 -0.57 -0.39 -9.80
CA TYR A 58 -1.39 -0.43 -8.58
C TYR A 58 -0.63 -1.02 -7.39
N ALA A 59 0.13 -2.10 -7.60
CA ALA A 59 0.92 -2.71 -6.53
C ALA A 59 2.05 -1.77 -6.07
N LEU A 60 2.73 -1.10 -7.02
CA LEU A 60 3.76 -0.13 -6.71
C LEU A 60 3.20 1.03 -5.88
N ALA A 61 2.07 1.61 -6.29
CA ALA A 61 1.45 2.70 -5.57
C ALA A 61 0.99 2.27 -4.16
N ALA A 62 0.45 1.05 -4.01
CA ALA A 62 0.07 0.51 -2.71
C ALA A 62 1.28 0.31 -1.78
N VAL A 63 2.38 -0.25 -2.29
CA VAL A 63 3.59 -0.48 -1.48
C VAL A 63 4.22 0.85 -1.05
N VAL A 64 4.28 1.85 -1.92
CA VAL A 64 4.82 3.17 -1.56
C VAL A 64 3.96 3.86 -0.50
N ALA A 65 2.62 3.80 -0.64
CA ALA A 65 1.71 4.31 0.37
C ALA A 65 1.89 3.60 1.72
N LEU A 66 2.07 2.28 1.70
CA LEU A 66 2.31 1.49 2.91
C LEU A 66 3.62 1.87 3.61
N ILE A 67 4.71 2.05 2.84
CA ILE A 67 5.98 2.51 3.40
C ILE A 67 5.83 3.88 4.06
N HIS A 68 5.09 4.80 3.42
CA HIS A 68 4.78 6.10 3.98
C HIS A 68 4.04 5.99 5.31
N ASP A 69 3.01 5.12 5.41
CA ASP A 69 2.19 4.98 6.62
C ASP A 69 2.99 4.40 7.79
N VAL A 70 3.78 3.36 7.51
CA VAL A 70 4.67 2.76 8.52
C VAL A 70 5.75 3.76 8.95
N ALA A 71 6.37 4.49 8.00
CA ALA A 71 7.41 5.47 8.32
C ALA A 71 6.87 6.59 9.21
N ILE A 72 5.68 7.12 8.93
CA ILE A 72 5.05 8.16 9.78
C ILE A 72 4.70 7.60 11.16
N THR A 73 4.18 6.38 11.24
CA THR A 73 3.84 5.77 12.53
C THR A 73 5.08 5.54 13.39
N VAL A 74 6.16 5.01 12.80
CA VAL A 74 7.45 4.86 13.50
C VAL A 74 8.04 6.21 13.88
N GLY A 75 7.92 7.22 13.01
CA GLY A 75 8.31 8.59 13.30
C GLY A 75 7.55 9.18 14.50
N ALA A 76 6.24 8.90 14.61
CA ALA A 76 5.44 9.32 15.75
C ALA A 76 5.91 8.69 17.07
N PHE A 77 6.31 7.40 17.07
CA PHE A 77 6.93 6.76 18.22
C PHE A 77 8.25 7.46 18.62
N SER A 78 9.08 7.77 17.66
CA SER A 78 10.36 8.45 17.87
C SER A 78 10.17 9.85 18.49
N ILE A 79 9.24 10.65 17.96
CA ILE A 79 8.97 12.01 18.45
C ILE A 79 8.38 11.98 19.88
N THR A 80 7.56 10.96 20.19
CA THR A 80 6.92 10.83 21.51
C THR A 80 7.80 10.05 22.52
N ASN A 81 9.01 9.69 22.16
CA ASN A 81 9.95 8.88 22.97
C ASN A 81 9.32 7.59 23.52
N LYS A 82 8.46 6.95 22.72
CA LYS A 82 7.85 5.67 23.07
C LYS A 82 8.75 4.52 22.64
N GLU A 83 8.85 3.51 23.52
CA GLU A 83 9.62 2.31 23.22
C GLU A 83 8.91 1.42 22.19
N VAL A 84 9.70 0.83 21.28
CA VAL A 84 9.18 -0.14 20.31
C VAL A 84 9.09 -1.50 20.99
N THR A 85 7.96 -1.78 21.60
CA THR A 85 7.64 -3.05 22.26
C THR A 85 7.10 -4.08 21.25
N LEU A 86 6.97 -5.34 21.69
CA LEU A 86 6.32 -6.38 20.87
C LEU A 86 4.86 -6.01 20.51
N ALA A 87 4.15 -5.34 21.41
CA ALA A 87 2.81 -4.80 21.15
C ALA A 87 2.84 -3.71 20.08
N GLY A 88 3.87 -2.84 20.07
CA GLY A 88 4.08 -1.84 19.02
C GLY A 88 4.32 -2.48 17.65
N VAL A 89 5.11 -3.55 17.58
CA VAL A 89 5.31 -4.31 16.33
C VAL A 89 4.01 -4.94 15.85
N ALA A 90 3.21 -5.53 16.74
CA ALA A 90 1.90 -6.08 16.40
C ALA A 90 0.94 -4.99 15.88
N ALA A 91 0.98 -3.78 16.47
CA ALA A 91 0.22 -2.63 15.97
C ALA A 91 0.66 -2.23 14.56
N LEU A 92 1.96 -2.16 14.26
CA LEU A 92 2.47 -1.87 12.91
C LEU A 92 1.99 -2.88 11.88
N LEU A 93 2.00 -4.18 12.19
CA LEU A 93 1.47 -5.22 11.31
C LEU A 93 -0.04 -5.05 11.09
N THR A 94 -0.78 -4.66 12.12
CA THR A 94 -2.22 -4.37 12.01
C THR A 94 -2.49 -3.17 11.10
N ILE A 95 -1.69 -2.10 11.24
CA ILE A 95 -1.77 -0.91 10.37
C ILE A 95 -1.52 -1.26 8.91
N VAL A 96 -0.54 -2.11 8.63
CA VAL A 96 -0.26 -2.62 7.29
C VAL A 96 -1.52 -3.23 6.66
N GLY A 97 -2.20 -4.12 7.38
CA GLY A 97 -3.44 -4.73 6.89
C GLY A 97 -4.59 -3.73 6.74
N TYR A 98 -4.70 -2.81 7.68
CA TYR A 98 -5.75 -1.79 7.68
C TYR A 98 -5.60 -0.81 6.52
N SER A 99 -4.41 -0.24 6.32
CA SER A 99 -4.13 0.72 5.24
C SER A 99 -4.29 0.08 3.85
N LEU A 100 -3.84 -1.18 3.68
CA LEU A 100 -4.05 -1.91 2.43
C LEU A 100 -5.53 -2.10 2.08
N ASN A 101 -6.40 -2.31 3.07
CA ASN A 101 -7.83 -2.50 2.83
C ASN A 101 -8.47 -1.29 2.14
N ASP A 102 -8.21 -0.08 2.63
CA ASP A 102 -8.74 1.16 2.04
C ASP A 102 -8.14 1.42 0.66
N THR A 103 -6.83 1.22 0.51
CA THR A 103 -6.15 1.37 -0.79
C THR A 103 -6.70 0.41 -1.84
N ILE A 104 -6.97 -0.85 -1.49
CA ILE A 104 -7.56 -1.85 -2.39
C ILE A 104 -8.95 -1.42 -2.85
N ILE A 105 -9.79 -0.92 -1.94
CA ILE A 105 -11.16 -0.45 -2.27
C ILE A 105 -11.13 0.69 -3.28
N VAL A 106 -10.26 1.69 -3.06
CA VAL A 106 -10.09 2.82 -3.97
C VAL A 106 -9.59 2.32 -5.34
N PHE A 107 -8.60 1.45 -5.36
CA PHE A 107 -8.03 0.93 -6.61
C PHE A 107 -9.00 0.02 -7.38
N ASP A 108 -9.82 -0.75 -6.67
CA ASP A 108 -10.85 -1.57 -7.32
C ASP A 108 -11.90 -0.67 -8.00
N ARG A 109 -12.31 0.41 -7.33
CA ARG A 109 -13.23 1.40 -7.90
C ARG A 109 -12.63 2.13 -9.11
N ILE A 110 -11.35 2.50 -9.05
CA ILE A 110 -10.65 3.08 -10.20
C ILE A 110 -10.65 2.11 -11.38
N ARG A 111 -10.35 0.83 -11.15
CA ARG A 111 -10.37 -0.20 -12.21
C ARG A 111 -11.77 -0.40 -12.80
N GLU A 112 -12.80 -0.40 -11.98
CA GLU A 112 -14.19 -0.50 -12.42
C GLU A 112 -14.57 0.68 -13.33
N ASN A 113 -14.28 1.90 -12.92
CA ASN A 113 -14.56 3.10 -13.67
C ASN A 113 -13.75 3.17 -14.98
N LEU A 114 -12.49 2.74 -14.97
CA LEU A 114 -11.65 2.61 -16.19
C LEU A 114 -12.24 1.65 -17.21
N ARG A 115 -12.90 0.57 -16.77
CA ARG A 115 -13.57 -0.37 -17.66
C ARG A 115 -14.83 0.22 -18.29
N LYS A 116 -15.57 1.06 -17.52
CA LYS A 116 -16.82 1.69 -17.96
C LYS A 116 -16.59 2.89 -18.86
N SER A 117 -15.56 3.69 -18.60
CA SER A 117 -15.34 4.99 -19.25
C SER A 117 -13.93 5.07 -19.85
N ARG A 118 -13.74 4.52 -21.05
CA ARG A 118 -12.44 4.50 -21.74
C ARG A 118 -12.02 5.85 -22.35
N ARG A 119 -12.92 6.84 -22.41
CA ARG A 119 -12.69 8.14 -23.05
C ARG A 119 -12.38 9.26 -22.06
N GLU A 120 -12.65 9.09 -20.79
CA GLU A 120 -12.36 10.09 -19.76
C GLU A 120 -10.85 10.15 -19.46
N LYS A 121 -10.37 11.34 -19.08
CA LYS A 121 -8.99 11.50 -18.61
C LYS A 121 -8.80 10.77 -17.29
N LEU A 122 -7.61 10.22 -17.09
CA LEU A 122 -7.29 9.40 -15.92
C LEU A 122 -7.45 10.15 -14.60
N ASP A 123 -7.00 11.40 -14.55
CA ASP A 123 -7.12 12.29 -13.38
C ASP A 123 -8.57 12.51 -12.94
N VAL A 124 -9.46 12.81 -13.90
CA VAL A 124 -10.90 12.99 -13.64
C VAL A 124 -11.53 11.70 -13.15
N LEU A 125 -11.17 10.57 -13.74
CA LEU A 125 -11.70 9.27 -13.42
C LEU A 125 -11.24 8.80 -12.03
N ILE A 126 -9.99 9.06 -11.65
CA ILE A 126 -9.47 8.78 -10.31
C ILE A 126 -10.19 9.62 -9.28
N ASN A 127 -10.33 10.94 -9.50
CA ASN A 127 -11.04 11.83 -8.59
C ASN A 127 -12.50 11.39 -8.38
N LYS A 128 -13.19 11.03 -9.45
CA LYS A 128 -14.55 10.46 -9.38
C LYS A 128 -14.59 9.16 -8.57
N SER A 129 -13.62 8.28 -8.74
CA SER A 129 -13.55 7.00 -8.03
C SER A 129 -13.30 7.19 -6.54
N VAL A 130 -12.38 8.08 -6.18
CA VAL A 130 -12.11 8.47 -4.79
C VAL A 130 -13.37 9.02 -4.14
N ASN A 131 -14.06 9.98 -4.77
CA ASN A 131 -15.30 10.54 -4.23
C ASN A 131 -16.41 9.49 -4.03
N GLN A 132 -16.48 8.48 -4.90
CA GLN A 132 -17.47 7.39 -4.78
C GLN A 132 -17.18 6.45 -3.61
N THR A 133 -15.92 6.32 -3.19
CA THR A 133 -15.51 5.46 -2.06
C THR A 133 -15.36 6.23 -0.76
N LEU A 134 -15.28 7.56 -0.81
CA LEU A 134 -14.95 8.43 0.32
C LEU A 134 -15.87 8.21 1.52
N SER A 135 -17.19 8.16 1.31
CA SER A 135 -18.17 7.98 2.39
C SER A 135 -17.95 6.64 3.11
N ARG A 136 -17.67 5.57 2.38
CA ARG A 136 -17.37 4.25 2.96
C ARG A 136 -16.08 4.28 3.76
N THR A 137 -15.01 4.83 3.19
CA THR A 137 -13.70 4.92 3.85
C THR A 137 -13.79 5.77 5.12
N LEU A 138 -14.45 6.91 5.09
CA LEU A 138 -14.64 7.77 6.27
C LEU A 138 -15.48 7.09 7.36
N LEU A 139 -16.52 6.34 7.00
CA LEU A 139 -17.32 5.61 7.98
C LEU A 139 -16.53 4.48 8.63
N THR A 140 -15.82 3.67 7.85
CA THR A 140 -15.01 2.56 8.39
C THR A 140 -13.87 3.07 9.25
N SER A 141 -13.16 4.09 8.79
CA SER A 141 -12.05 4.67 9.55
C SER A 141 -12.54 5.42 10.78
N GLY A 142 -13.65 6.15 10.68
CA GLY A 142 -14.24 6.86 11.81
C GLY A 142 -14.71 5.92 12.91
N THR A 143 -15.39 4.83 12.57
CA THR A 143 -15.83 3.82 13.59
C THR A 143 -14.63 3.14 14.24
N THR A 144 -13.62 2.77 13.46
CA THR A 144 -12.38 2.19 14.00
C THR A 144 -11.66 3.18 14.91
N LEU A 145 -11.56 4.44 14.48
CA LEU A 145 -10.90 5.50 15.25
C LEU A 145 -11.55 5.71 16.62
N ILE A 146 -12.89 5.67 16.68
CA ILE A 146 -13.63 5.77 17.96
C ILE A 146 -13.24 4.61 18.90
N VAL A 147 -13.25 3.38 18.39
CA VAL A 147 -12.88 2.20 19.20
C VAL A 147 -11.43 2.30 19.69
N VAL A 148 -10.51 2.64 18.80
CA VAL A 148 -9.08 2.77 19.13
C VAL A 148 -8.85 3.93 20.11
N LEU A 149 -9.60 5.02 20.00
CA LEU A 149 -9.57 6.13 20.96
C LEU A 149 -10.04 5.69 22.36
N CYS A 150 -11.11 4.90 22.44
CA CYS A 150 -11.54 4.30 23.70
C CYS A 150 -10.45 3.39 24.30
N LEU A 151 -9.80 2.57 23.48
CA LEU A 151 -8.67 1.74 23.92
C LEU A 151 -7.49 2.59 24.41
N PHE A 152 -7.20 3.69 23.73
CA PHE A 152 -6.12 4.59 24.11
C PHE A 152 -6.37 5.25 25.47
N VAL A 153 -7.60 5.68 25.73
CA VAL A 153 -7.97 6.38 26.99
C VAL A 153 -8.20 5.40 28.13
N MET A 154 -8.82 4.23 27.86
CA MET A 154 -9.30 3.31 28.89
C MET A 154 -8.49 2.01 28.99
N GLY A 155 -7.61 1.71 28.04
CA GLY A 155 -6.93 0.41 27.90
C GLY A 155 -5.77 0.16 28.88
N GLY A 156 -5.44 1.13 29.73
CA GLY A 156 -4.31 1.00 30.67
C GLY A 156 -2.94 0.98 30.01
N SER A 157 -1.89 0.92 30.82
CA SER A 157 -0.49 1.10 30.37
C SER A 157 -0.03 0.08 29.33
N VAL A 158 -0.49 -1.17 29.41
CA VAL A 158 -0.05 -2.27 28.52
C VAL A 158 -0.57 -2.07 27.09
N ILE A 159 -1.79 -1.56 26.94
CA ILE A 159 -2.45 -1.39 25.63
C ILE A 159 -2.22 0.02 25.05
N HIS A 160 -1.81 0.96 25.89
CA HIS A 160 -1.71 2.37 25.54
C HIS A 160 -0.83 2.61 24.30
N ASP A 161 0.37 2.03 24.23
CA ASP A 161 1.29 2.22 23.10
C ASP A 161 0.83 1.51 21.83
N PHE A 162 0.18 0.36 21.98
CA PHE A 162 -0.51 -0.33 20.89
C PHE A 162 -1.64 0.54 20.31
N ALA A 163 -2.50 1.08 21.17
CA ALA A 163 -3.61 1.95 20.78
C ALA A 163 -3.10 3.27 20.16
N PHE A 164 -2.02 3.84 20.70
CA PHE A 164 -1.37 5.02 20.13
C PHE A 164 -0.91 4.77 18.68
N ALA A 165 -0.21 3.66 18.44
CA ALA A 165 0.20 3.28 17.09
C ALA A 165 -0.99 3.18 16.14
N LEU A 166 -2.05 2.47 16.57
CA LEU A 166 -3.27 2.33 15.75
C LEU A 166 -3.96 3.67 15.49
N LEU A 167 -4.02 4.59 16.47
CA LEU A 167 -4.58 5.93 16.27
C LEU A 167 -3.85 6.67 15.14
N VAL A 168 -2.53 6.74 15.23
CA VAL A 168 -1.71 7.36 14.18
C VAL A 168 -1.89 6.64 12.86
N GLY A 169 -1.78 5.31 12.86
CA GLY A 169 -1.83 4.50 11.65
C GLY A 169 -3.17 4.54 10.92
N VAL A 170 -4.31 4.56 11.64
CA VAL A 170 -5.64 4.67 11.02
C VAL A 170 -5.83 6.04 10.37
N VAL A 171 -5.43 7.14 11.04
CA VAL A 171 -5.52 8.49 10.48
C VAL A 171 -4.64 8.62 9.24
N VAL A 172 -3.38 8.22 9.36
CA VAL A 172 -2.39 8.31 8.28
C VAL A 172 -2.78 7.42 7.11
N GLY A 173 -3.18 6.17 7.34
CA GLY A 173 -3.58 5.22 6.30
C GLY A 173 -4.83 5.65 5.53
N THR A 174 -5.82 6.25 6.23
CA THR A 174 -7.01 6.82 5.59
C THR A 174 -6.63 8.00 4.68
N TYR A 175 -5.76 8.89 5.16
CA TYR A 175 -5.24 9.99 4.34
C TYR A 175 -4.42 9.48 3.15
N SER A 176 -3.54 8.53 3.38
CA SER A 176 -2.57 8.03 2.41
C SER A 176 -3.25 7.28 1.24
N SER A 177 -4.32 6.54 1.48
CA SER A 177 -5.09 5.86 0.42
C SER A 177 -5.64 6.83 -0.63
N ILE A 178 -5.99 8.06 -0.21
CA ILE A 178 -6.55 9.10 -1.07
C ILE A 178 -5.44 9.98 -1.67
N TYR A 179 -4.55 10.52 -0.81
CA TYR A 179 -3.62 11.58 -1.19
C TYR A 179 -2.19 11.12 -1.49
N VAL A 180 -1.85 9.84 -1.23
CA VAL A 180 -0.55 9.27 -1.57
C VAL A 180 -0.69 8.20 -2.65
N ALA A 181 -1.50 7.17 -2.43
CA ALA A 181 -1.64 6.06 -3.35
C ALA A 181 -2.23 6.47 -4.71
N SER A 182 -3.28 7.32 -4.71
CA SER A 182 -3.95 7.76 -5.94
C SER A 182 -3.08 8.67 -6.82
N PRO A 183 -2.39 9.72 -6.30
CA PRO A 183 -1.46 10.52 -7.09
C PRO A 183 -0.26 9.73 -7.63
N ILE A 184 0.30 8.79 -6.87
CA ILE A 184 1.40 7.94 -7.34
C ILE A 184 0.95 7.13 -8.55
N LEU A 185 -0.28 6.62 -8.55
CA LEU A 185 -0.85 5.91 -9.68
C LEU A 185 -0.95 6.81 -10.92
N ILE A 186 -1.40 8.07 -10.77
CA ILE A 186 -1.45 9.05 -11.87
C ILE A 186 -0.06 9.29 -12.45
N LEU A 187 0.90 9.62 -11.60
CA LEU A 187 2.28 9.91 -12.02
C LEU A 187 2.92 8.75 -12.77
N TYR A 188 2.70 7.53 -12.31
CA TYR A 188 3.24 6.33 -12.95
C TYR A 188 2.60 6.10 -14.33
N GLU A 189 1.28 6.18 -14.44
CA GLU A 189 0.57 5.98 -15.72
C GLU A 189 0.93 7.09 -16.73
N ASP A 190 1.04 8.35 -16.30
CA ASP A 190 1.48 9.47 -17.16
C ASP A 190 2.91 9.23 -17.67
N TRP A 191 3.81 8.79 -16.81
CA TRP A 191 5.18 8.47 -17.20
C TRP A 191 5.21 7.34 -18.24
N VAL A 192 4.43 6.29 -18.07
CA VAL A 192 4.32 5.17 -19.01
C VAL A 192 3.75 5.65 -20.35
N GLN A 193 2.73 6.50 -20.35
CA GLN A 193 2.13 7.05 -21.56
C GLN A 193 3.12 7.93 -22.33
N ARG A 194 3.84 8.84 -21.66
CA ARG A 194 4.88 9.68 -22.27
C ARG A 194 5.98 8.83 -22.91
N LYS A 195 6.41 7.76 -22.25
CA LYS A 195 7.42 6.84 -22.78
C LYS A 195 6.93 6.12 -24.03
N ARG A 196 5.66 5.70 -24.07
CA ARG A 196 5.05 5.08 -25.26
C ARG A 196 4.92 6.06 -26.42
N GLN A 197 4.57 7.33 -26.18
CA GLN A 197 4.49 8.36 -27.22
C GLN A 197 5.86 8.66 -27.84
N LYS A 198 6.91 8.83 -27.02
CA LYS A 198 8.29 9.02 -27.49
C LYS A 198 8.77 7.84 -28.36
N ALA A 199 8.49 6.61 -27.94
CA ALA A 199 8.85 5.41 -28.71
C ALA A 199 8.10 5.29 -30.06
N ARG A 200 6.87 5.83 -30.15
CA ARG A 200 6.12 5.90 -31.42
C ARG A 200 6.64 7.00 -32.36
N ALA A 201 7.02 8.14 -31.79
CA ALA A 201 7.59 9.25 -32.56
C ALA A 201 8.96 8.90 -33.17
N SER A 202 9.80 8.13 -32.49
CA SER A 202 11.11 7.66 -32.94
C SER A 202 11.04 6.58 -34.04
N ARG A 203 9.86 6.00 -34.29
CA ARG A 203 9.65 4.97 -35.32
C ARG A 203 9.04 5.52 -36.63
N ARG A 204 8.71 6.81 -36.66
CA ARG A 204 8.28 7.57 -37.83
C ARG A 204 9.43 8.39 -38.39
#